data_a946022851d23d048f5d59edb216c89d
#
_entry.id   a946022851d23d048f5d59edb216c89d
#
_cell.length_a   1.000
_cell.length_b   1.000
_cell.length_c   1.000
_cell.angle_alpha   90.00
_cell.angle_beta   90.00
_cell.angle_gamma   90.00
#
_symmetry.space_group_name_H-M   'P 1'
#
loop_
_entity.id
_entity.type
_entity.pdbx_description
1 polymer ?
#
loop_
_entity_poly.entity_id
_entity_poly.type
_entity_poly.pdbx_seq_one_letter_code
_entity_poly.pdbx_strand_id
1 'polypeptide(L)'
;LVELRDEFQLSYVLIAHDLAVVEHISDRVAVMYLGRIVEIGDARAVYATPRHPYTEALMSAVPIADPNAQRTRARIRLDGEAPDPSDPPPGCPFHPRCRYAQDICSQEVPPLRDEGDGVLAACHLSDELSLEGVEGV
;
A
#
# COMPACT_ATOMS: atom_id res chain seq x y z
N LEU A 1 23.65 -3.13 -0.06
CA LEU A 1 22.96 -2.30 0.97
C LEU A 1 22.75 -3.08 2.27
N VAL A 2 22.22 -4.30 2.21
CA VAL A 2 21.96 -5.13 3.42
C VAL A 2 23.28 -5.38 4.18
N GLU A 3 24.33 -5.81 3.50
CA GLU A 3 25.65 -6.05 4.12
C GLU A 3 26.21 -4.80 4.80
N LEU A 4 26.11 -3.62 4.15
CA LEU A 4 26.57 -2.35 4.72
C LEU A 4 25.72 -1.94 5.95
N ARG A 5 24.41 -2.18 5.88
CA ARG A 5 23.52 -1.94 7.02
C ARG A 5 23.96 -2.74 8.23
N ASP A 6 24.23 -4.03 8.02
CA ASP A 6 24.56 -4.96 9.10
C ASP A 6 25.98 -4.71 9.62
N GLU A 7 26.94 -4.40 8.74
CA GLU A 7 28.33 -4.10 9.13
C GLU A 7 28.45 -2.79 9.90
N PHE A 8 27.75 -1.73 9.47
CA PHE A 8 27.86 -0.39 10.07
C PHE A 8 26.69 -0.02 10.99
N GLN A 9 25.74 -0.94 11.22
CA GLN A 9 24.53 -0.72 12.03
C GLN A 9 23.74 0.52 11.60
N LEU A 10 23.56 0.67 10.28
CA LEU A 10 22.92 1.84 9.68
C LEU A 10 21.40 1.67 9.60
N SER A 11 20.70 2.80 9.74
CA SER A 11 19.29 2.91 9.40
C SER A 11 19.16 3.64 8.07
N TYR A 12 18.31 3.10 7.17
CA TYR A 12 18.05 3.70 5.86
C TYR A 12 16.61 4.15 5.74
N VAL A 13 16.39 5.25 5.03
CA VAL A 13 15.11 5.59 4.44
C VAL A 13 15.27 5.41 2.93
N LEU A 14 14.54 4.48 2.36
CA LEU A 14 14.55 4.19 0.92
C LEU A 14 13.25 4.70 0.31
N ILE A 15 13.36 5.50 -0.75
CA ILE A 15 12.23 5.86 -1.61
C ILE A 15 12.39 5.10 -2.91
N ALA A 16 11.46 4.19 -3.19
CA ALA A 16 11.54 3.35 -4.36
C ALA A 16 10.14 3.10 -4.95
N HIS A 17 10.12 2.72 -6.22
CA HIS A 17 8.92 2.30 -6.95
C HIS A 17 8.92 0.80 -7.26
N ASP A 18 10.04 0.13 -7.01
CA ASP A 18 10.16 -1.32 -7.14
C ASP A 18 9.78 -1.99 -5.80
N LEU A 19 8.56 -2.49 -5.75
CA LEU A 19 7.99 -3.06 -4.54
C LEU A 19 8.67 -4.37 -4.13
N ALA A 20 9.17 -5.17 -5.06
CA ALA A 20 9.89 -6.40 -4.75
C ALA A 20 11.21 -6.11 -4.00
N VAL A 21 11.93 -5.07 -4.44
CA VAL A 21 13.15 -4.62 -3.75
C VAL A 21 12.82 -4.08 -2.37
N VAL A 22 11.75 -3.28 -2.24
CA VAL A 22 11.33 -2.71 -0.95
C VAL A 22 10.98 -3.80 0.05
N GLU A 23 10.22 -4.81 -0.34
CA GLU A 23 9.87 -5.95 0.53
C GLU A 23 11.11 -6.64 1.09
N HIS A 24 12.11 -6.86 0.23
CA HIS A 24 13.28 -7.66 0.59
C HIS A 24 14.26 -6.96 1.54
N ILE A 25 14.32 -5.63 1.53
CA ILE A 25 15.32 -4.88 2.28
C ILE A 25 14.75 -4.01 3.41
N SER A 26 13.43 -3.85 3.47
CA SER A 26 12.78 -2.96 4.43
C SER A 26 12.18 -3.73 5.60
N ASP A 27 12.41 -3.24 6.81
CA ASP A 27 11.73 -3.74 8.01
C ASP A 27 10.32 -3.16 8.11
N ARG A 28 10.15 -1.90 7.70
CA ARG A 28 8.87 -1.19 7.68
C ARG A 28 8.67 -0.49 6.34
N VAL A 29 7.43 -0.39 5.92
CA VAL A 29 7.04 0.34 4.71
C VAL A 29 5.97 1.38 5.02
N ALA A 30 6.04 2.50 4.31
CA ALA A 30 4.99 3.51 4.28
C ALA A 30 4.53 3.69 2.83
N VAL A 31 3.26 3.44 2.59
CA VAL A 31 2.62 3.66 1.30
C VAL A 31 2.05 5.06 1.26
N MET A 32 2.40 5.81 0.22
CA MET A 32 1.96 7.20 0.06
C MET A 32 1.10 7.36 -1.19
N TYR A 33 0.07 8.19 -1.08
CA TYR A 33 -0.76 8.62 -2.20
C TYR A 33 -1.01 10.13 -2.11
N LEU A 34 -0.71 10.86 -3.19
CA LEU A 34 -0.81 12.34 -3.26
C LEU A 34 -0.19 13.04 -2.02
N GLY A 35 1.03 12.63 -1.64
CA GLY A 35 1.77 13.23 -0.53
C GLY A 35 1.28 12.86 0.88
N ARG A 36 0.30 11.96 1.01
CA ARG A 36 -0.21 11.48 2.30
C ARG A 36 0.12 10.02 2.50
N ILE A 37 0.49 9.64 3.73
CA ILE A 37 0.62 8.24 4.11
C ILE A 37 -0.78 7.65 4.20
N VAL A 38 -1.04 6.60 3.42
CA VAL A 38 -2.31 5.86 3.42
C VAL A 38 -2.22 4.56 4.19
N GLU A 39 -1.02 3.99 4.28
CA GLU A 39 -0.76 2.79 5.08
C GLU A 39 0.71 2.77 5.52
N ILE A 40 0.99 2.31 6.74
CA ILE A 40 2.35 2.18 7.26
C ILE A 40 2.41 1.04 8.28
N GLY A 41 3.41 0.20 8.20
CA GLY A 41 3.58 -0.91 9.14
C GLY A 41 4.81 -1.76 8.87
N ASP A 42 4.85 -2.92 9.53
CA ASP A 42 5.80 -3.97 9.21
C ASP A 42 5.68 -4.35 7.73
N ALA A 43 6.81 -4.50 7.04
CA ALA A 43 6.80 -4.75 5.60
C ALA A 43 6.03 -6.02 5.25
N ARG A 44 6.26 -7.12 5.97
CA ARG A 44 5.58 -8.40 5.71
C ARG A 44 4.07 -8.30 5.94
N ALA A 45 3.65 -7.60 7.01
CA ALA A 45 2.23 -7.43 7.32
C ALA A 45 1.52 -6.62 6.24
N VAL A 46 2.10 -5.50 5.79
CA VAL A 46 1.54 -4.66 4.73
C VAL A 46 1.45 -5.40 3.40
N TYR A 47 2.48 -6.21 3.05
CA TYR A 47 2.48 -6.99 1.81
C TYR A 47 1.48 -8.15 1.85
N ALA A 48 1.45 -8.91 2.94
CA ALA A 48 0.56 -10.07 3.07
C ALA A 48 -0.91 -9.68 3.23
N THR A 49 -1.19 -8.63 3.99
CA THR A 49 -2.57 -8.24 4.35
C THR A 49 -2.71 -6.72 4.31
N PRO A 50 -2.75 -6.12 3.11
CA PRO A 50 -2.95 -4.68 2.97
C PRO A 50 -4.27 -4.24 3.59
N ARG A 51 -4.30 -3.05 4.16
CA ARG A 51 -5.48 -2.45 4.81
C ARG A 51 -6.05 -1.27 4.04
N HIS A 52 -5.34 -0.81 3.02
CA HIS A 52 -5.80 0.28 2.15
C HIS A 52 -5.93 -0.19 0.69
N PRO A 53 -7.04 0.12 -0.01
CA PRO A 53 -7.26 -0.31 -1.40
C PRO A 53 -6.19 0.11 -2.41
N TYR A 54 -5.50 1.23 -2.16
CA TYR A 54 -4.36 1.63 -3.00
C TYR A 54 -3.18 0.67 -2.82
N THR A 55 -2.89 0.25 -1.59
CA THR A 55 -1.86 -0.75 -1.30
C THR A 55 -2.18 -2.08 -1.99
N GLU A 56 -3.43 -2.55 -1.91
CA GLU A 56 -3.88 -3.73 -2.65
C GLU A 56 -3.61 -3.62 -4.15
N ALA A 57 -3.96 -2.48 -4.74
CA ALA A 57 -3.73 -2.23 -6.17
C ALA A 57 -2.23 -2.27 -6.51
N LEU A 58 -1.36 -1.69 -5.68
CA LEU A 58 0.09 -1.77 -5.84
C LEU A 58 0.59 -3.20 -5.71
N MET A 59 0.15 -3.93 -4.69
CA MET A 59 0.52 -5.33 -4.49
C MET A 59 0.09 -6.20 -5.67
N SER A 60 -1.07 -5.95 -6.27
CA SER A 60 -1.56 -6.69 -7.44
C SER A 60 -0.63 -6.57 -8.67
N ALA A 61 0.20 -5.56 -8.71
CA ALA A 61 1.17 -5.33 -9.79
C ALA A 61 2.53 -5.98 -9.57
N VAL A 62 2.81 -6.45 -8.34
CA VAL A 62 4.08 -7.11 -8.00
C VAL A 62 4.13 -8.49 -8.66
N PRO A 63 5.20 -8.80 -9.43
CA PRO A 63 5.37 -10.14 -9.98
C PRO A 63 5.56 -11.17 -8.86
N ILE A 64 4.90 -12.32 -8.97
CA ILE A 64 5.13 -13.46 -8.09
C ILE A 64 6.00 -14.52 -8.80
N ALA A 65 6.84 -15.19 -8.00
CA ALA A 65 7.80 -16.15 -8.52
C ALA A 65 7.13 -17.41 -9.15
N ASP A 66 5.90 -17.75 -8.73
CA ASP A 66 5.14 -18.85 -9.32
C ASP A 66 4.43 -18.43 -10.62
N PRO A 67 4.83 -18.96 -11.79
CA PRO A 67 4.21 -18.62 -13.06
C PRO A 67 2.73 -18.99 -13.17
N ASN A 68 2.27 -20.02 -12.45
CA ASN A 68 0.88 -20.44 -12.48
C ASN A 68 0.02 -19.49 -11.66
N ALA A 69 0.45 -19.14 -10.46
CA ALA A 69 -0.19 -18.15 -9.62
C ALA A 69 -0.21 -16.76 -10.30
N GLN A 70 0.88 -16.39 -10.99
CA GLN A 70 0.95 -15.15 -11.77
C GLN A 70 -0.09 -15.07 -12.89
N ARG A 71 -0.40 -16.20 -13.56
CA ARG A 71 -1.40 -16.23 -14.65
C ARG A 71 -2.83 -16.11 -14.16
N THR A 72 -3.12 -16.59 -12.97
CA THR A 72 -4.46 -16.60 -12.38
C THR A 72 -4.76 -15.33 -11.61
N ARG A 73 -3.73 -14.58 -11.20
CA ARG A 73 -3.87 -13.36 -10.43
C ARG A 73 -4.31 -12.19 -11.32
N ALA A 74 -5.45 -11.61 -10.98
CA ALA A 74 -5.96 -10.43 -11.67
C ALA A 74 -5.22 -9.17 -11.18
N ARG A 75 -4.53 -8.49 -12.11
CA ARG A 75 -3.96 -7.18 -11.83
C ARG A 75 -5.09 -6.15 -11.70
N ILE A 76 -5.13 -5.44 -10.58
CA ILE A 76 -6.06 -4.33 -10.38
C ILE A 76 -5.60 -3.15 -11.23
N ARG A 77 -6.43 -2.75 -12.18
CA ARG A 77 -6.20 -1.55 -12.97
C ARG A 77 -6.91 -0.39 -12.29
N LEU A 78 -6.17 0.66 -12.02
CA LEU A 78 -6.73 1.89 -11.49
C LEU A 78 -7.29 2.71 -12.67
N ASP A 79 -8.59 2.93 -12.66
CA ASP A 79 -9.25 3.73 -13.68
C ASP A 79 -8.96 5.23 -13.49
N GLY A 80 -8.97 5.96 -14.60
CA GLY A 80 -8.75 7.41 -14.62
C GLY A 80 -7.30 7.83 -14.37
N GLU A 81 -7.06 9.11 -14.50
CA GLU A 81 -5.78 9.75 -14.19
C GLU A 81 -5.65 9.99 -12.69
N ALA A 82 -4.41 10.03 -12.20
CA ALA A 82 -4.14 10.45 -10.82
C ALA A 82 -4.55 11.92 -10.68
N PRO A 83 -5.30 12.28 -9.62
CA PRO A 83 -5.63 13.68 -9.36
C PRO A 83 -4.39 14.54 -9.20
N ASP A 84 -4.53 15.84 -9.45
CA ASP A 84 -3.47 16.81 -9.25
C ASP A 84 -3.09 16.85 -7.74
N PRO A 85 -1.83 16.63 -7.38
CA PRO A 85 -1.39 16.71 -6.00
C PRO A 85 -1.55 18.10 -5.37
N SER A 86 -1.60 19.16 -6.19
CA SER A 86 -1.82 20.54 -5.73
C SER A 86 -3.29 20.86 -5.44
N ASP A 87 -4.21 20.07 -5.99
CA ASP A 87 -5.65 20.19 -5.77
C ASP A 87 -6.26 18.79 -5.51
N PRO A 88 -5.97 18.19 -4.36
CA PRO A 88 -6.43 16.85 -4.04
C PRO A 88 -7.96 16.84 -3.87
N PRO A 89 -8.64 15.76 -4.29
CA PRO A 89 -10.08 15.63 -4.10
C PRO A 89 -10.45 15.67 -2.61
N PRO A 90 -11.67 16.13 -2.26
CA PRO A 90 -12.15 16.14 -0.88
C PRO A 90 -12.25 14.71 -0.31
N GLY A 91 -12.18 14.60 1.01
CA GLY A 91 -12.23 13.30 1.70
C GLY A 91 -10.97 12.47 1.50
N CYS A 92 -11.14 11.16 1.30
CA CYS A 92 -10.04 10.27 0.97
C CYS A 92 -9.48 10.62 -0.42
N PRO A 93 -8.19 10.97 -0.56
CA PRO A 93 -7.64 11.39 -1.86
C PRO A 93 -7.68 10.28 -2.92
N PHE A 94 -7.79 9.03 -2.50
CA PHE A 94 -7.87 7.88 -3.41
C PHE A 94 -9.30 7.55 -3.85
N HIS A 95 -10.34 8.11 -3.22
CA HIS A 95 -11.73 7.72 -3.49
C HIS A 95 -12.16 7.76 -4.96
N PRO A 96 -11.70 8.70 -5.83
CA PRO A 96 -12.13 8.73 -7.23
C PRO A 96 -11.67 7.50 -8.04
N ARG A 97 -10.63 6.80 -7.55
CA ARG A 97 -10.04 5.62 -8.21
C ARG A 97 -10.24 4.34 -7.41
N CYS A 98 -10.93 4.43 -6.28
CA CYS A 98 -11.15 3.31 -5.37
C CYS A 98 -12.40 2.53 -5.78
N ARG A 99 -12.23 1.26 -6.13
CA ARG A 99 -13.35 0.36 -6.49
C ARG A 99 -14.30 0.04 -5.33
N TYR A 100 -13.88 0.34 -4.11
CA TYR A 100 -14.66 0.13 -2.88
C TYR A 100 -15.25 1.43 -2.33
N ALA A 101 -15.09 2.57 -3.02
CA ALA A 101 -15.49 3.87 -2.50
C ALA A 101 -16.98 3.90 -2.12
N GLN A 102 -17.25 4.49 -0.97
CA GLN A 102 -18.58 4.78 -0.45
C GLN A 102 -18.73 6.30 -0.27
N ASP A 103 -19.94 6.78 0.00
CA ASP A 103 -20.25 8.22 0.11
C ASP A 103 -19.35 8.93 1.13
N ILE A 104 -19.07 8.30 2.27
CA ILE A 104 -18.19 8.84 3.30
C ILE A 104 -16.78 9.13 2.78
N CYS A 105 -16.30 8.32 1.83
CA CYS A 105 -14.94 8.47 1.29
C CYS A 105 -14.73 9.78 0.52
N SER A 106 -15.80 10.36 -0.01
CA SER A 106 -15.77 11.67 -0.69
C SER A 106 -15.99 12.85 0.27
N GLN A 107 -16.48 12.59 1.48
CA GLN A 107 -16.89 13.62 2.43
C GLN A 107 -15.86 13.86 3.53
N GLU A 108 -15.24 12.79 4.02
CA GLU A 108 -14.35 12.84 5.18
C GLU A 108 -12.97 12.26 4.85
N VAL A 109 -11.94 12.93 5.36
CA VAL A 109 -10.56 12.40 5.30
C VAL A 109 -10.42 11.29 6.33
N PRO A 110 -10.12 10.04 5.94
CA PRO A 110 -9.92 8.97 6.91
C PRO A 110 -8.68 9.25 7.76
N PRO A 111 -8.79 9.14 9.09
CA PRO A 111 -7.62 9.21 9.96
C PRO A 111 -6.75 7.97 9.79
N LEU A 112 -5.46 8.12 10.01
CA LEU A 112 -4.54 6.99 10.10
C LEU A 112 -4.79 6.26 11.42
N ARG A 113 -5.38 5.06 11.38
CA ARG A 113 -5.80 4.28 12.55
C ARG A 113 -4.98 3.00 12.67
N ASP A 114 -4.86 2.52 13.90
CA ASP A 114 -4.27 1.21 14.18
C ASP A 114 -5.24 0.09 13.75
N GLU A 115 -4.77 -0.75 12.83
CA GLU A 115 -5.52 -1.88 12.27
C GLU A 115 -5.07 -3.23 12.88
N GLY A 116 -4.24 -3.18 13.91
CA GLY A 116 -3.61 -4.35 14.51
C GLY A 116 -2.30 -4.74 13.81
N ASP A 117 -1.58 -5.65 14.41
CA ASP A 117 -0.30 -6.19 13.91
C ASP A 117 0.77 -5.12 13.60
N GLY A 118 0.65 -3.94 14.23
CA GLY A 118 1.55 -2.81 14.02
C GLY A 118 1.37 -2.10 12.69
N VAL A 119 0.22 -2.28 12.03
CA VAL A 119 -0.15 -1.60 10.79
C VAL A 119 -1.13 -0.48 11.08
N LEU A 120 -0.84 0.71 10.54
CA LEU A 120 -1.75 1.85 10.54
C LEU A 120 -2.26 2.06 9.12
N ALA A 121 -3.56 2.30 8.95
CA ALA A 121 -4.16 2.60 7.65
C ALA A 121 -5.17 3.76 7.72
N ALA A 122 -5.21 4.54 6.64
CA ALA A 122 -6.14 5.66 6.47
C ALA A 122 -7.27 5.26 5.50
N CYS A 123 -8.13 4.33 5.93
CA CYS A 123 -9.29 3.87 5.18
C CYS A 123 -10.51 3.80 6.08
N HIS A 124 -11.66 4.32 5.61
CA HIS A 124 -12.92 4.22 6.35
C HIS A 124 -13.44 2.79 6.43
N LEU A 125 -13.05 1.95 5.48
CA LEU A 125 -13.58 0.60 5.26
C LEU A 125 -12.58 -0.50 5.62
N SER A 126 -11.46 -0.17 6.26
CA SER A 126 -10.40 -1.13 6.60
C SER A 126 -10.90 -2.35 7.39
N ASP A 127 -11.88 -2.14 8.26
CA ASP A 127 -12.49 -3.20 9.08
C ASP A 127 -13.47 -4.11 8.28
N GLU A 128 -13.97 -3.61 7.14
CA GLU A 128 -14.99 -4.29 6.33
C GLU A 128 -14.39 -5.03 5.14
N LEU A 129 -13.22 -4.58 4.67
CA LEU A 129 -12.59 -5.08 3.46
C LEU A 129 -11.63 -6.24 3.78
N SER A 130 -11.68 -7.26 2.94
CA SER A 130 -10.66 -8.31 2.89
C SER A 130 -9.85 -8.12 1.60
N LEU A 131 -8.74 -7.42 1.72
CA LEU A 131 -7.89 -7.03 0.60
C LEU A 131 -6.82 -8.10 0.35
N GLU A 132 -6.49 -8.30 -0.95
CA GLU A 132 -5.52 -9.32 -1.35
C GLU A 132 -4.10 -8.75 -1.36
N GLY A 133 -3.23 -9.37 -0.59
CA GLY A 133 -1.81 -9.09 -0.55
C GLY A 133 -0.97 -10.00 -1.44
N VAL A 134 0.33 -9.98 -1.20
CA VAL A 134 1.34 -10.86 -1.83
C VAL A 134 2.17 -11.49 -0.75
N GLU A 135 2.35 -12.80 -0.82
CA GLU A 135 3.27 -13.52 0.05
C GLU A 135 4.51 -13.95 -0.75
N GLY A 136 5.70 -13.69 -0.21
CA GLY A 136 6.96 -14.26 -0.69
C GLY A 136 7.39 -13.81 -2.08
N VAL A 137 7.53 -12.51 -2.29
CA VAL A 137 8.13 -11.95 -3.51
C VAL A 137 9.65 -12.04 -3.46
#